data_1406e52c7272c727ca777a96f8e8ffeb
#
_entry.id   1406e52c7272c727ca777a96f8e8ffeb
#
_cell.length_a   1.000
_cell.length_b   1.000
_cell.length_c   1.000
_cell.angle_alpha   90.00
_cell.angle_beta   90.00
_cell.angle_gamma   90.00
#
_symmetry.space_group_name_H-M   'P 1'
#
loop_
_entity.id
_entity.type
_entity.pdbx_description
1 polymer ?
#
loop_
_entity_poly.entity_id
_entity_poly.type
_entity_poly.pdbx_seq_one_letter_code
_entity_poly.pdbx_strand_id
1 'polypeptide(L)'
;RPKEFIERHGFSISDLKSALEQMCSLKVCVIGDAIVDEYIQCDPLGMSQEDPTIVVTPIMADKYIGGAAIVAAHARNLGAQSVDFISVTGDDSAGRYVTDKLDSYGVNARLMKDDSRPTTLKQRYRVGNKTLLRVSHLRQHKISRALQKQVLAHVRESLAGADLVIFSDFNYG
;
A
#
# COMPACT_ATOMS: atom_id res chain seq x y z
N ARG A 1 -1.41 23.52 14.19
CA ARG A 1 -2.46 23.82 13.18
C ARG A 1 -1.80 24.06 11.83
N PRO A 2 -2.46 23.82 10.66
CA PRO A 2 -1.81 24.02 9.35
C PRO A 2 -1.24 25.42 9.16
N LYS A 3 -1.95 26.45 9.59
CA LYS A 3 -1.51 27.84 9.49
C LYS A 3 -0.20 28.11 10.27
N GLU A 4 -0.11 27.64 11.49
CA GLU A 4 1.09 27.77 12.34
C GLU A 4 2.29 26.98 11.77
N PHE A 5 2.02 25.86 11.07
CA PHE A 5 3.04 25.09 10.39
C PHE A 5 3.61 25.84 9.19
N ILE A 6 2.74 26.42 8.36
CA ILE A 6 3.11 27.25 7.21
C ILE A 6 3.97 28.43 7.65
N GLU A 7 3.51 29.17 8.68
CA GLU A 7 4.25 30.31 9.26
C GLU A 7 5.62 29.90 9.80
N ARG A 8 5.70 28.78 10.53
CA ARG A 8 6.95 28.26 11.11
C ARG A 8 7.98 27.89 10.06
N HIS A 9 7.54 27.32 8.93
CA HIS A 9 8.42 26.82 7.88
C HIS A 9 8.62 27.79 6.72
N GLY A 10 8.02 28.98 6.79
CA GLY A 10 8.30 30.08 5.88
C GLY A 10 7.87 29.85 4.43
N PHE A 11 6.82 29.05 4.18
CA PHE A 11 6.26 28.88 2.86
C PHE A 11 4.80 29.34 2.78
N SER A 12 4.34 29.65 1.58
CA SER A 12 2.99 30.12 1.31
C SER A 12 2.13 29.07 0.61
N ILE A 13 0.83 29.33 0.51
CA ILE A 13 -0.07 28.48 -0.30
C ILE A 13 0.31 28.57 -1.80
N SER A 14 0.85 29.69 -2.26
CA SER A 14 1.35 29.82 -3.64
C SER A 14 2.55 28.91 -3.90
N ASP A 15 3.46 28.78 -2.92
CA ASP A 15 4.61 27.88 -3.04
C ASP A 15 4.15 26.41 -3.13
N LEU A 16 3.12 26.03 -2.35
CA LEU A 16 2.52 24.69 -2.43
C LEU A 16 1.87 24.43 -3.78
N LYS A 17 1.12 25.41 -4.33
CA LYS A 17 0.52 25.29 -5.67
C LYS A 17 1.59 25.14 -6.73
N SER A 18 2.64 25.95 -6.70
CA SER A 18 3.77 25.87 -7.64
C SER A 18 4.47 24.50 -7.55
N ALA A 19 4.68 23.97 -6.34
CA ALA A 19 5.24 22.65 -6.15
C ALA A 19 4.36 21.54 -6.76
N LEU A 20 3.03 21.60 -6.55
CA LEU A 20 2.09 20.65 -7.15
C LEU A 20 2.07 20.74 -8.68
N GLU A 21 2.13 21.95 -9.23
CA GLU A 21 2.20 22.16 -10.69
C GLU A 21 3.48 21.54 -11.27
N GLN A 22 4.61 21.65 -10.59
CA GLN A 22 5.87 21.01 -10.98
C GLN A 22 5.80 19.48 -10.94
N MET A 23 4.99 18.90 -10.04
CA MET A 23 4.80 17.45 -9.97
C MET A 23 4.11 16.89 -11.21
N CYS A 24 3.32 17.70 -11.95
CA CYS A 24 2.57 17.24 -13.12
C CYS A 24 3.45 16.78 -14.29
N SER A 25 4.73 17.12 -14.31
CA SER A 25 5.70 16.66 -15.31
C SER A 25 6.49 15.43 -14.87
N LEU A 26 6.44 15.06 -13.58
CA LEU A 26 7.29 14.00 -13.03
C LEU A 26 6.80 12.61 -13.41
N LYS A 27 7.76 11.79 -13.84
CA LYS A 27 7.61 10.34 -13.98
C LYS A 27 8.21 9.67 -12.76
N VAL A 28 7.36 8.98 -12.01
CA VAL A 28 7.73 8.43 -10.69
C VAL A 28 7.80 6.91 -10.77
N CYS A 29 8.86 6.33 -10.21
CA CYS A 29 8.98 4.89 -9.99
C CYS A 29 8.89 4.60 -8.50
N VAL A 30 7.92 3.81 -8.07
CA VAL A 30 7.75 3.36 -6.69
C VAL A 30 8.09 1.88 -6.59
N ILE A 31 8.94 1.53 -5.65
CA ILE A 31 9.41 0.15 -5.44
C ILE A 31 9.19 -0.21 -3.97
N GLY A 32 8.58 -1.36 -3.70
CA GLY A 32 8.42 -1.81 -2.32
C GLY A 32 7.27 -2.78 -2.11
N ASP A 33 6.88 -2.98 -0.84
CA ASP A 33 5.92 -3.99 -0.44
C ASP A 33 4.48 -3.54 -0.68
N ALA A 34 3.74 -4.31 -1.49
CA ALA A 34 2.30 -4.17 -1.60
C ALA A 34 1.61 -4.77 -0.38
N ILE A 35 0.74 -3.99 0.26
CA ILE A 35 -0.04 -4.39 1.43
C ILE A 35 -1.52 -4.17 1.14
N VAL A 36 -2.36 -5.07 1.62
CA VAL A 36 -3.80 -4.85 1.73
C VAL A 36 -4.15 -4.71 3.20
N ASP A 37 -4.77 -3.59 3.57
CA ASP A 37 -5.34 -3.36 4.89
C ASP A 37 -6.85 -3.61 4.83
N GLU A 38 -7.34 -4.54 5.65
CA GLU A 38 -8.77 -4.87 5.75
C GLU A 38 -9.29 -4.54 7.14
N TYR A 39 -10.31 -3.69 7.20
CA TYR A 39 -10.98 -3.32 8.42
C TYR A 39 -12.31 -4.04 8.50
N ILE A 40 -12.43 -4.94 9.47
CA ILE A 40 -13.60 -5.78 9.69
C ILE A 40 -14.34 -5.20 10.89
N GLN A 41 -15.45 -4.52 10.62
CA GLN A 41 -16.35 -4.02 11.67
C GLN A 41 -17.17 -5.18 12.21
N CYS A 42 -17.22 -5.29 13.52
CA CYS A 42 -17.89 -6.39 14.22
C CYS A 42 -18.86 -5.86 15.28
N ASP A 43 -19.90 -6.65 15.55
CA ASP A 43 -20.73 -6.52 16.74
C ASP A 43 -20.24 -7.47 17.84
N PRO A 44 -20.16 -7.01 19.10
CA PRO A 44 -19.78 -7.84 20.22
C PRO A 44 -20.94 -8.75 20.63
N LEU A 45 -20.69 -10.05 20.75
CA LEU A 45 -21.66 -11.04 21.23
C LEU A 45 -21.47 -11.37 22.71
N GLY A 46 -20.38 -10.91 23.33
CA GLY A 46 -20.04 -11.16 24.73
C GLY A 46 -18.83 -12.07 24.92
N MET A 47 -18.77 -12.76 26.03
CA MET A 47 -17.72 -13.73 26.33
C MET A 47 -18.19 -15.14 25.93
N SER A 48 -17.24 -15.93 25.41
CA SER A 48 -17.48 -17.36 25.16
C SER A 48 -17.82 -18.09 26.46
N GLN A 49 -18.65 -19.13 26.33
CA GLN A 49 -18.97 -20.02 27.47
C GLN A 49 -17.94 -21.14 27.65
N GLU A 50 -17.12 -21.38 26.63
CA GLU A 50 -16.11 -22.45 26.62
C GLU A 50 -14.75 -21.96 27.12
N ASP A 51 -14.33 -20.77 26.70
CA ASP A 51 -13.04 -20.15 27.02
C ASP A 51 -13.23 -18.65 27.36
N PRO A 52 -12.34 -18.03 28.15
CA PRO A 52 -12.40 -16.60 28.47
C PRO A 52 -12.01 -15.74 27.27
N THR A 53 -12.76 -15.87 26.17
CA THR A 53 -12.51 -15.24 24.87
C THR A 53 -13.68 -14.35 24.46
N ILE A 54 -13.38 -13.18 23.90
CA ILE A 54 -14.40 -12.28 23.35
C ILE A 54 -14.93 -12.87 22.03
N VAL A 55 -16.25 -12.97 21.93
CA VAL A 55 -16.94 -13.39 20.71
C VAL A 55 -17.50 -12.19 19.98
N VAL A 56 -17.23 -12.10 18.69
CA VAL A 56 -17.73 -11.04 17.81
C VAL A 56 -18.29 -11.62 16.52
N THR A 57 -19.23 -10.93 15.90
CA THR A 57 -19.72 -11.26 14.55
C THR A 57 -19.34 -10.15 13.57
N PRO A 58 -18.68 -10.48 12.44
CA PRO A 58 -18.40 -9.50 11.39
C PRO A 58 -19.70 -9.01 10.74
N ILE A 59 -19.82 -7.69 10.55
CA ILE A 59 -20.97 -7.04 9.89
C ILE A 59 -20.61 -6.33 8.60
N MET A 60 -19.37 -5.84 8.49
CA MET A 60 -18.86 -5.13 7.31
C MET A 60 -17.36 -5.28 7.21
N ALA A 61 -16.83 -5.30 5.99
CA ALA A 61 -15.41 -5.30 5.74
C ALA A 61 -15.03 -4.31 4.63
N ASP A 62 -14.10 -3.41 4.93
CA ASP A 62 -13.54 -2.46 3.99
C ASP A 62 -12.07 -2.79 3.72
N LYS A 63 -11.69 -2.79 2.44
CA LYS A 63 -10.32 -3.03 1.99
C LYS A 63 -9.69 -1.79 1.40
N TYR A 64 -8.42 -1.59 1.72
CA TYR A 64 -7.59 -0.50 1.22
C TYR A 64 -6.23 -1.04 0.78
N ILE A 65 -5.67 -0.44 -0.28
CA ILE A 65 -4.26 -0.66 -0.58
C ILE A 65 -3.40 0.10 0.43
N GLY A 66 -2.29 -0.50 0.83
CA GLY A 66 -1.34 0.05 1.81
C GLY A 66 0.10 -0.17 1.36
N GLY A 67 1.05 0.12 2.25
CA GLY A 67 2.48 -0.01 1.95
C GLY A 67 2.90 0.85 0.76
N ALA A 68 3.75 0.30 -0.10
CA ALA A 68 4.22 1.00 -1.30
C ALA A 68 3.10 1.24 -2.33
N ALA A 69 2.05 0.41 -2.35
CA ALA A 69 0.93 0.57 -3.28
C ALA A 69 0.16 1.88 -3.04
N ILE A 70 -0.10 2.25 -1.78
CA ILE A 70 -0.76 3.55 -1.50
C ILE A 70 0.15 4.74 -1.79
N VAL A 71 1.48 4.58 -1.63
CA VAL A 71 2.45 5.62 -2.01
C VAL A 71 2.39 5.89 -3.50
N ALA A 72 2.33 4.84 -4.33
CA ALA A 72 2.17 4.98 -5.78
C ALA A 72 0.85 5.67 -6.16
N ALA A 73 -0.26 5.29 -5.52
CA ALA A 73 -1.55 5.95 -5.73
C ALA A 73 -1.52 7.44 -5.30
N HIS A 74 -0.87 7.76 -4.19
CA HIS A 74 -0.69 9.16 -3.76
C HIS A 74 0.15 9.97 -4.75
N ALA A 75 1.27 9.43 -5.24
CA ALA A 75 2.10 10.11 -6.25
C ALA A 75 1.27 10.43 -7.50
N ARG A 76 0.44 9.48 -7.96
CA ARG A 76 -0.44 9.69 -9.12
C ARG A 76 -1.52 10.74 -8.85
N ASN A 77 -2.16 10.70 -7.68
CA ASN A 77 -3.21 11.64 -7.28
C ASN A 77 -2.68 13.06 -7.01
N LEU A 78 -1.42 13.21 -6.63
CA LEU A 78 -0.76 14.51 -6.51
C LEU A 78 -0.39 15.12 -7.87
N GLY A 79 -0.64 14.42 -8.96
CA GLY A 79 -0.52 14.95 -10.31
C GLY A 79 0.66 14.43 -11.11
N ALA A 80 1.47 13.48 -10.62
CA ALA A 80 2.57 12.89 -11.40
C ALA A 80 2.09 12.46 -12.79
N GLN A 81 2.88 12.75 -13.82
CA GLN A 81 2.57 12.44 -15.23
C GLN A 81 2.33 10.94 -15.43
N SER A 82 3.22 10.13 -14.86
CA SER A 82 3.10 8.69 -14.82
C SER A 82 3.69 8.13 -13.53
N VAL A 83 3.17 6.99 -13.09
CA VAL A 83 3.70 6.27 -11.94
C VAL A 83 3.84 4.80 -12.29
N ASP A 84 5.06 4.30 -12.27
CA ASP A 84 5.36 2.87 -12.31
C ASP A 84 5.44 2.36 -10.87
N PHE A 85 4.77 1.25 -10.59
CA PHE A 85 4.86 0.57 -9.31
C PHE A 85 5.39 -0.86 -9.49
N ILE A 86 6.46 -1.18 -8.79
CA ILE A 86 7.14 -2.48 -8.89
C ILE A 86 7.09 -3.18 -7.55
N SER A 87 6.49 -4.37 -7.51
CA SER A 87 6.35 -5.15 -6.28
C SER A 87 6.24 -6.65 -6.58
N VAL A 88 6.25 -7.44 -5.51
CA VAL A 88 5.98 -8.90 -5.55
C VAL A 88 4.73 -9.18 -4.74
N THR A 89 3.83 -9.98 -5.29
CA THR A 89 2.57 -10.39 -4.63
C THR A 89 2.38 -11.90 -4.76
N GLY A 90 1.55 -12.47 -3.91
CA GLY A 90 1.03 -13.82 -4.12
C GLY A 90 0.06 -13.88 -5.30
N ASP A 91 -0.25 -15.09 -5.79
CA ASP A 91 -1.34 -15.30 -6.73
C ASP A 91 -2.66 -15.58 -5.99
N ASP A 92 -3.22 -14.55 -5.40
CA ASP A 92 -4.39 -14.62 -4.54
C ASP A 92 -5.36 -13.46 -4.75
N SER A 93 -6.48 -13.47 -4.01
CA SER A 93 -7.51 -12.42 -4.09
C SER A 93 -7.00 -11.05 -3.65
N ALA A 94 -6.08 -11.00 -2.69
CA ALA A 94 -5.48 -9.74 -2.23
C ALA A 94 -4.56 -9.15 -3.31
N GLY A 95 -3.77 -9.97 -4.01
CA GLY A 95 -2.94 -9.54 -5.14
C GLY A 95 -3.79 -9.02 -6.31
N ARG A 96 -4.90 -9.68 -6.62
CA ARG A 96 -5.86 -9.18 -7.63
C ARG A 96 -6.46 -7.83 -7.22
N TYR A 97 -6.88 -7.72 -5.96
CA TYR A 97 -7.39 -6.44 -5.43
C TYR A 97 -6.39 -5.29 -5.56
N VAL A 98 -5.10 -5.53 -5.27
CA VAL A 98 -4.04 -4.51 -5.49
C VAL A 98 -3.94 -4.11 -6.94
N THR A 99 -3.95 -5.08 -7.87
CA THR A 99 -3.89 -4.82 -9.32
C THR A 99 -5.05 -3.93 -9.76
N ASP A 100 -6.29 -4.33 -9.44
CA ASP A 100 -7.51 -3.63 -9.86
C ASP A 100 -7.55 -2.19 -9.29
N LYS A 101 -7.12 -2.03 -8.03
CA LYS A 101 -7.09 -0.70 -7.40
C LYS A 101 -6.03 0.21 -8.00
N LEU A 102 -4.84 -0.28 -8.25
CA LEU A 102 -3.78 0.52 -8.87
C LEU A 102 -4.14 0.92 -10.30
N ASP A 103 -4.75 0.03 -11.06
CA ASP A 103 -5.28 0.34 -12.38
C ASP A 103 -6.33 1.46 -12.31
N SER A 104 -7.27 1.37 -11.36
CA SER A 104 -8.29 2.43 -11.14
C SER A 104 -7.71 3.79 -10.77
N TYR A 105 -6.50 3.84 -10.22
CA TYR A 105 -5.76 5.08 -9.94
C TYR A 105 -4.88 5.53 -11.12
N GLY A 106 -4.81 4.77 -12.21
CA GLY A 106 -3.94 5.05 -13.36
C GLY A 106 -2.45 4.86 -13.04
N VAL A 107 -2.13 3.92 -12.17
CA VAL A 107 -0.76 3.49 -11.83
C VAL A 107 -0.39 2.29 -12.68
N ASN A 108 0.75 2.33 -13.36
CA ASN A 108 1.30 1.23 -14.13
C ASN A 108 1.94 0.20 -13.17
N ALA A 109 1.19 -0.81 -12.76
CA ALA A 109 1.63 -1.79 -11.78
C ALA A 109 2.31 -2.99 -12.45
N ARG A 110 3.57 -3.26 -12.07
CA ARG A 110 4.39 -4.42 -12.46
C ARG A 110 4.53 -5.34 -11.26
N LEU A 111 3.55 -6.23 -11.08
CA LEU A 111 3.46 -7.15 -9.95
C LEU A 111 3.92 -8.55 -10.34
N MET A 112 5.11 -8.95 -9.90
CA MET A 112 5.61 -10.31 -10.05
C MET A 112 4.90 -11.23 -9.05
N LYS A 113 4.56 -12.44 -9.49
CA LYS A 113 3.90 -13.44 -8.65
C LYS A 113 4.91 -14.34 -7.96
N ASP A 114 4.72 -14.56 -6.66
CA ASP A 114 5.51 -15.48 -5.83
C ASP A 114 4.57 -16.51 -5.19
N ASP A 115 4.62 -17.74 -5.67
CA ASP A 115 3.77 -18.84 -5.18
C ASP A 115 4.16 -19.30 -3.76
N SER A 116 5.31 -18.87 -3.26
CA SER A 116 5.82 -19.26 -1.93
C SER A 116 5.25 -18.40 -0.79
N ARG A 117 4.53 -17.32 -1.11
CA ARG A 117 3.96 -16.38 -0.13
C ARG A 117 2.58 -15.87 -0.53
N PRO A 118 1.70 -15.57 0.43
CA PRO A 118 0.51 -14.77 0.16
C PRO A 118 0.88 -13.31 -0.07
N THR A 119 0.03 -12.57 -0.78
CA THR A 119 0.05 -11.10 -0.73
C THR A 119 -0.18 -10.65 0.70
N THR A 120 0.62 -9.69 1.18
CA THR A 120 0.50 -9.22 2.56
C THR A 120 -0.88 -8.63 2.82
N LEU A 121 -1.66 -9.30 3.69
CA LEU A 121 -2.99 -8.86 4.11
C LEU A 121 -2.99 -8.65 5.62
N LYS A 122 -3.38 -7.46 6.04
CA LYS A 122 -3.50 -7.07 7.46
C LYS A 122 -4.96 -6.82 7.81
N GLN A 123 -5.56 -7.75 8.53
CA GLN A 123 -6.95 -7.65 8.99
C GLN A 123 -7.01 -7.04 10.38
N ARG A 124 -7.95 -6.12 10.59
CA ARG A 124 -8.24 -5.48 11.88
C ARG A 124 -9.69 -5.68 12.23
N TYR A 125 -9.94 -6.53 13.20
CA TYR A 125 -11.27 -6.76 13.76
C TYR A 125 -11.58 -5.66 14.77
N ARG A 126 -12.66 -4.90 14.55
CA ARG A 126 -12.99 -3.70 15.31
C ARG A 126 -14.42 -3.72 15.82
N VAL A 127 -14.61 -3.24 17.04
CA VAL A 127 -15.91 -2.89 17.58
C VAL A 127 -15.90 -1.39 17.85
N GLY A 128 -16.75 -0.65 17.13
CA GLY A 128 -16.69 0.81 17.13
C GLY A 128 -15.31 1.33 16.77
N ASN A 129 -14.71 2.13 17.64
CA ASN A 129 -13.37 2.70 17.41
C ASN A 129 -12.21 1.84 17.95
N LYS A 130 -12.50 0.69 18.58
CA LYS A 130 -11.50 -0.16 19.22
C LYS A 130 -11.14 -1.36 18.35
N THR A 131 -9.85 -1.55 18.10
CA THR A 131 -9.34 -2.78 17.49
C THR A 131 -9.19 -3.86 18.57
N LEU A 132 -9.85 -4.99 18.39
CA LEU A 132 -9.79 -6.14 19.29
C LEU A 132 -8.66 -7.10 18.90
N LEU A 133 -8.50 -7.34 17.61
CA LEU A 133 -7.55 -8.30 17.07
C LEU A 133 -6.96 -7.80 15.76
N ARG A 134 -5.66 -8.10 15.56
CA ARG A 134 -4.98 -7.96 14.26
C ARG A 134 -4.53 -9.34 13.80
N VAL A 135 -4.87 -9.68 12.57
CA VAL A 135 -4.39 -10.89 11.89
C VAL A 135 -3.58 -10.45 10.68
N SER A 136 -2.36 -10.97 10.56
CA SER A 136 -1.49 -10.63 9.42
C SER A 136 -1.14 -11.89 8.64
N HIS A 137 -1.56 -11.93 7.39
CA HIS A 137 -1.20 -12.98 6.44
C HIS A 137 0.03 -12.49 5.66
N LEU A 138 1.18 -13.02 6.01
CA LEU A 138 2.45 -12.66 5.37
C LEU A 138 3.50 -13.77 5.55
N ARG A 139 4.57 -13.69 4.75
CA ARG A 139 5.80 -14.48 4.92
C ARG A 139 6.99 -13.54 4.81
N GLN A 140 7.94 -13.68 5.73
CA GLN A 140 9.13 -12.81 5.83
C GLN A 140 10.40 -13.52 5.35
N HIS A 141 10.34 -14.26 4.27
CA HIS A 141 11.53 -14.83 3.64
C HIS A 141 11.88 -14.04 2.39
N LYS A 142 13.15 -14.05 2.03
CA LYS A 142 13.64 -13.40 0.81
C LYS A 142 12.99 -14.01 -0.43
N ILE A 143 12.68 -13.16 -1.41
CA ILE A 143 12.22 -13.61 -2.72
C ILE A 143 13.31 -14.43 -3.42
N SER A 144 12.90 -15.37 -4.27
CA SER A 144 13.83 -16.23 -5.00
C SER A 144 14.78 -15.42 -5.89
N ARG A 145 15.96 -15.98 -6.21
CA ARG A 145 16.91 -15.33 -7.13
C ARG A 145 16.32 -15.07 -8.51
N ALA A 146 15.39 -15.92 -8.96
CA ALA A 146 14.70 -15.73 -10.23
C ALA A 146 13.80 -14.49 -10.18
N LEU A 147 12.99 -14.35 -9.13
CA LEU A 147 12.15 -13.16 -8.89
C LEU A 147 12.99 -11.90 -8.70
N GLN A 148 14.12 -11.97 -7.96
CA GLN A 148 15.03 -10.83 -7.83
C GLN A 148 15.51 -10.32 -9.19
N LYS A 149 15.87 -11.23 -10.11
CA LYS A 149 16.27 -10.85 -11.48
C LYS A 149 15.14 -10.17 -12.25
N GLN A 150 13.90 -10.67 -12.12
CA GLN A 150 12.72 -10.07 -12.77
C GLN A 150 12.46 -8.65 -12.21
N VAL A 151 12.43 -8.50 -10.87
CA VAL A 151 12.29 -7.20 -10.21
C VAL A 151 13.34 -6.23 -10.70
N LEU A 152 14.63 -6.63 -10.69
CA LEU A 152 15.73 -5.78 -11.13
C LEU A 152 15.65 -5.41 -12.62
N ALA A 153 15.12 -6.30 -13.47
CA ALA A 153 14.90 -5.99 -14.89
C ALA A 153 13.85 -4.88 -15.04
N HIS A 154 12.68 -5.03 -14.37
CA HIS A 154 11.64 -4.00 -14.39
C HIS A 154 12.08 -2.68 -13.74
N VAL A 155 12.86 -2.75 -12.68
CA VAL A 155 13.45 -1.55 -12.05
C VAL A 155 14.34 -0.81 -13.06
N ARG A 156 15.26 -1.50 -13.72
CA ARG A 156 16.15 -0.87 -14.72
C ARG A 156 15.39 -0.24 -15.88
N GLU A 157 14.34 -0.91 -16.33
CA GLU A 157 13.49 -0.40 -17.42
C GLU A 157 12.76 0.88 -16.99
N SER A 158 12.12 0.88 -15.81
CA SER A 158 11.40 2.06 -15.28
C SER A 158 12.34 3.21 -14.94
N LEU A 159 13.55 2.92 -14.43
CA LEU A 159 14.55 3.96 -14.08
C LEU A 159 15.06 4.72 -15.30
N ALA A 160 15.07 4.12 -16.49
CA ALA A 160 15.56 4.79 -17.69
C ALA A 160 14.76 6.05 -18.06
N GLY A 161 13.52 6.17 -17.56
CA GLY A 161 12.66 7.33 -17.83
C GLY A 161 12.10 8.00 -16.58
N ALA A 162 12.49 7.58 -15.38
CA ALA A 162 11.97 8.13 -14.13
C ALA A 162 12.75 9.39 -13.69
N ASP A 163 12.01 10.41 -13.27
CA ASP A 163 12.56 11.63 -12.66
C ASP A 163 12.73 11.48 -11.14
N LEU A 164 11.91 10.61 -10.53
CA LEU A 164 11.90 10.36 -9.09
C LEU A 164 11.72 8.86 -8.80
N VAL A 165 12.50 8.36 -7.85
CA VAL A 165 12.39 6.99 -7.33
C VAL A 165 12.04 7.01 -5.86
N ILE A 166 11.04 6.23 -5.46
CA ILE A 166 10.59 6.10 -4.08
C ILE A 166 10.72 4.63 -3.67
N PHE A 167 11.50 4.37 -2.62
CA PHE A 167 11.54 3.07 -1.96
C PHE A 167 10.62 3.09 -0.73
N SER A 168 9.70 2.14 -0.65
CA SER A 168 8.77 1.99 0.48
C SER A 168 8.80 0.54 0.94
N ASP A 169 9.82 0.21 1.72
CA ASP A 169 10.14 -1.14 2.20
C ASP A 169 9.61 -1.34 3.62
N PHE A 170 8.86 -2.43 3.80
CA PHE A 170 8.31 -2.89 5.09
C PHE A 170 9.02 -4.17 5.59
N ASN A 171 10.08 -4.58 4.91
CA ASN A 171 10.88 -5.75 5.24
C ASN A 171 10.07 -7.07 5.22
N TYR A 172 9.24 -7.24 4.21
CA TYR A 172 8.46 -8.47 4.00
C TYR A 172 9.07 -9.40 2.94
N GLY A 173 10.31 -9.15 2.55
CA GLY A 173 11.14 -10.05 1.76
C GLY A 173 11.68 -9.51 0.47
#